data_ece246891e6f77d7da441565b9556069
#
_entry.id   ece246891e6f77d7da441565b9556069
#
_cell.length_a   1.000
_cell.length_b   1.000
_cell.length_c   1.000
_cell.angle_alpha   90.00
_cell.angle_beta   90.00
_cell.angle_gamma   90.00
#
_symmetry.space_group_name_H-M   'P 1'
#
loop_
_entity.id
_entity.type
_entity.pdbx_description
1 polymer ?
#
loop_
_entity_poly.entity_id
_entity_poly.type
_entity_poly.pdbx_seq_one_letter_code
_entity_poly.pdbx_strand_id
1 'polypeptide(L)'
;MDKYEVMLYPKAFRDIDDIYAYIALDKLSPENARGQTDRIWTALKKLEIFPEAHQDRVMGRYAGKGYKQLVIYNYIAIYKIDENKKRVYVVTIQYQGHDV
;
A
#
# COMPACT_ATOMS: atom_id res chain seq x y z
N MET A 1 -12.34 9.63 18.81
CA MET A 1 -11.48 8.63 18.14
C MET A 1 -10.57 9.33 17.16
N ASP A 2 -9.28 9.08 17.31
CA ASP A 2 -8.32 9.75 16.48
C ASP A 2 -8.30 9.19 15.07
N LYS A 3 -8.22 10.08 14.12
CA LYS A 3 -8.17 9.72 12.72
C LYS A 3 -6.85 10.20 12.14
N TYR A 4 -6.21 9.33 11.39
CA TYR A 4 -4.94 9.65 10.75
C TYR A 4 -5.19 10.12 9.32
N GLU A 5 -4.33 11.00 8.84
CA GLU A 5 -4.35 11.42 7.45
C GLU A 5 -3.43 10.48 6.67
N VAL A 6 -3.96 9.81 5.65
CA VAL A 6 -3.16 8.89 4.84
C VAL A 6 -2.61 9.65 3.65
N MET A 7 -1.28 9.64 3.53
CA MET A 7 -0.58 10.31 2.44
C MET A 7 0.29 9.30 1.71
N LEU A 8 0.34 9.41 0.40
CA LEU A 8 1.16 8.52 -0.41
C LEU A 8 2.37 9.25 -0.94
N TYR A 9 3.52 8.59 -0.85
CA TYR A 9 4.73 9.10 -1.51
C TYR A 9 4.57 8.97 -3.03
N PRO A 10 5.28 9.78 -3.80
CA PRO A 10 5.20 9.67 -5.26
C PRO A 10 5.44 8.27 -5.80
N LYS A 11 6.35 7.51 -5.16
CA LYS A 11 6.60 6.13 -5.58
C LYS A 11 5.37 5.27 -5.41
N ALA A 12 4.60 5.45 -4.34
CA ALA A 12 3.40 4.66 -4.13
C ALA A 12 2.34 4.95 -5.20
N PHE A 13 2.18 6.20 -5.59
CA PHE A 13 1.30 6.54 -6.71
C PHE A 13 1.75 5.87 -7.99
N ARG A 14 3.05 5.94 -8.30
CA ARG A 14 3.58 5.29 -9.51
C ARG A 14 3.38 3.79 -9.47
N ASP A 15 3.55 3.18 -8.28
CA ASP A 15 3.35 1.75 -8.14
C ASP A 15 1.92 1.36 -8.48
N ILE A 16 0.94 2.12 -8.02
CA ILE A 16 -0.46 1.85 -8.32
C ILE A 16 -0.74 2.03 -9.81
N ASP A 17 -0.19 3.08 -10.41
CA ASP A 17 -0.34 3.30 -11.85
C ASP A 17 0.29 2.16 -12.65
N ASP A 18 1.45 1.66 -12.21
CA ASP A 18 2.11 0.54 -12.87
C ASP A 18 1.30 -0.74 -12.75
N ILE A 19 0.68 -0.97 -11.61
CA ILE A 19 -0.20 -2.12 -11.42
C ILE A 19 -1.39 -2.03 -12.37
N TYR A 20 -2.00 -0.86 -12.47
CA TYR A 20 -3.10 -0.65 -13.39
C TYR A 20 -2.68 -0.91 -14.83
N ALA A 21 -1.56 -0.33 -15.24
CA ALA A 21 -1.08 -0.47 -16.62
C ALA A 21 -0.75 -1.92 -16.94
N TYR A 22 -0.13 -2.64 -16.02
CA TYR A 22 0.20 -4.03 -16.24
C TYR A 22 -1.06 -4.88 -16.48
N ILE A 23 -2.08 -4.72 -15.64
CA ILE A 23 -3.29 -5.51 -15.77
C ILE A 23 -4.11 -5.08 -16.98
N ALA A 24 -4.22 -3.77 -17.22
CA ALA A 24 -5.03 -3.25 -18.32
C ALA A 24 -4.42 -3.56 -19.66
N LEU A 25 -3.10 -3.44 -19.78
CA LEU A 25 -2.43 -3.54 -21.09
C LEU A 25 -1.84 -4.92 -21.32
N ASP A 26 -1.07 -5.44 -20.37
CA ASP A 26 -0.43 -6.74 -20.55
C ASP A 26 -1.42 -7.89 -20.45
N LYS A 27 -2.39 -7.77 -19.56
CA LYS A 27 -3.41 -8.80 -19.38
C LYS A 27 -4.67 -8.50 -20.19
N LEU A 28 -4.71 -7.36 -20.88
CA LEU A 28 -5.85 -6.95 -21.70
C LEU A 28 -7.17 -6.95 -20.94
N SER A 29 -7.13 -6.49 -19.69
CA SER A 29 -8.31 -6.52 -18.84
C SER A 29 -8.48 -5.22 -18.06
N PRO A 30 -8.96 -4.14 -18.73
CA PRO A 30 -9.16 -2.85 -18.05
C PRO A 30 -10.11 -2.91 -16.87
N GLU A 31 -11.12 -3.76 -16.93
CA GLU A 31 -12.05 -3.88 -15.82
C GLU A 31 -11.39 -4.50 -14.60
N ASN A 32 -10.57 -5.53 -14.79
CA ASN A 32 -9.80 -6.10 -13.69
C ASN A 32 -8.79 -5.12 -13.13
N ALA A 33 -8.18 -4.31 -13.99
CA ALA A 33 -7.24 -3.30 -13.55
C ALA A 33 -7.91 -2.30 -12.62
N ARG A 34 -9.10 -1.83 -13.00
CA ARG A 34 -9.85 -0.90 -12.17
C ARG A 34 -10.25 -1.54 -10.84
N GLY A 35 -10.74 -2.78 -10.89
CA GLY A 35 -11.13 -3.48 -9.67
C GLY A 35 -9.99 -3.66 -8.70
N GLN A 36 -8.81 -4.04 -9.21
CA GLN A 36 -7.65 -4.23 -8.34
C GLN A 36 -7.17 -2.93 -7.72
N THR A 37 -7.09 -1.86 -8.52
CA THR A 37 -6.64 -0.58 -7.97
C THR A 37 -7.66 0.01 -7.02
N ASP A 38 -8.96 -0.19 -7.27
CA ASP A 38 -9.99 0.25 -6.33
C ASP A 38 -9.86 -0.45 -4.97
N ARG A 39 -9.55 -1.74 -4.99
CA ARG A 39 -9.31 -2.49 -3.74
C ARG A 39 -8.11 -1.95 -2.98
N ILE A 40 -7.05 -1.60 -3.70
CA ILE A 40 -5.87 -1.00 -3.10
C ILE A 40 -6.24 0.33 -2.44
N TRP A 41 -6.92 1.21 -3.16
CA TRP A 41 -7.31 2.50 -2.61
C TRP A 41 -8.22 2.36 -1.39
N THR A 42 -9.19 1.44 -1.47
CA THR A 42 -10.10 1.20 -0.36
C THR A 42 -9.36 0.72 0.88
N ALA A 43 -8.40 -0.19 0.68
CA ALA A 43 -7.62 -0.72 1.80
C ALA A 43 -6.72 0.34 2.41
N LEU A 44 -6.11 1.19 1.58
CA LEU A 44 -5.26 2.27 2.07
C LEU A 44 -6.08 3.28 2.88
N LYS A 45 -7.30 3.56 2.45
CA LYS A 45 -8.15 4.49 3.18
C LYS A 45 -8.46 4.00 4.59
N LYS A 46 -8.54 2.69 4.79
CA LYS A 46 -8.80 2.13 6.10
C LYS A 46 -7.68 2.39 7.10
N LEU A 47 -6.50 2.76 6.61
CA LEU A 47 -5.39 3.14 7.51
C LEU A 47 -5.66 4.44 8.25
N GLU A 48 -6.72 5.17 7.91
CA GLU A 48 -7.14 6.32 8.69
C GLU A 48 -7.50 5.95 10.12
N ILE A 49 -7.88 4.68 10.32
CA ILE A 49 -8.30 4.19 11.63
C ILE A 49 -7.44 2.97 11.97
N PHE A 50 -6.80 3.00 13.14
CA PHE A 50 -5.97 1.90 13.66
C PHE A 50 -4.84 1.46 12.74
N PRO A 51 -4.02 2.39 12.22
CA PRO A 51 -2.91 1.96 11.35
C PRO A 51 -1.87 1.12 12.08
N GLU A 52 -1.81 1.18 13.41
CA GLU A 52 -0.86 0.39 14.18
C GLU A 52 -1.26 -1.07 14.35
N ALA A 53 -2.44 -1.45 13.89
CA ALA A 53 -2.94 -2.82 14.07
C ALA A 53 -2.31 -3.84 13.12
N HIS A 54 -1.48 -3.38 12.18
CA HIS A 54 -0.87 -4.26 11.18
C HIS A 54 0.56 -4.64 11.54
N GLN A 55 1.09 -5.63 10.85
CA GLN A 55 2.40 -6.18 11.15
C GLN A 55 3.53 -5.24 10.78
N ASP A 56 4.62 -5.34 11.54
CA ASP A 56 5.85 -4.66 11.17
C ASP A 56 6.47 -5.33 9.95
N ARG A 57 7.14 -4.54 9.13
CA ARG A 57 7.87 -5.08 7.99
C ARG A 57 9.17 -5.70 8.48
N VAL A 58 9.34 -6.99 8.24
CA VAL A 58 10.49 -7.74 8.74
C VAL A 58 11.43 -8.23 7.65
N MET A 59 11.12 -7.93 6.38
CA MET A 59 11.93 -8.37 5.25
C MET A 59 12.25 -7.22 4.33
N GLY A 60 13.40 -7.33 3.66
CA GLY A 60 13.80 -6.40 2.63
C GLY A 60 14.32 -5.08 3.16
N ARG A 61 14.35 -4.08 2.27
CA ARG A 61 15.00 -2.81 2.58
C ARG A 61 14.30 -1.98 3.64
N TYR A 62 13.03 -2.28 3.91
CA TYR A 62 12.27 -1.54 4.92
C TYR A 62 12.23 -2.25 6.27
N ALA A 63 12.87 -3.40 6.39
CA ALA A 63 12.84 -4.18 7.62
C ALA A 63 13.60 -3.48 8.74
N GLY A 64 13.05 -3.54 9.94
CA GLY A 64 13.72 -3.03 11.13
C GLY A 64 13.84 -1.53 11.22
N LYS A 65 13.06 -0.80 10.42
CA LYS A 65 13.14 0.66 10.35
C LYS A 65 11.84 1.36 10.72
N GLY A 66 10.96 0.66 11.42
CA GLY A 66 9.70 1.25 11.85
C GLY A 66 8.59 1.23 10.82
N TYR A 67 8.79 0.54 9.71
CA TYR A 67 7.75 0.41 8.69
C TYR A 67 6.83 -0.75 9.00
N LYS A 68 5.56 -0.59 8.62
CA LYS A 68 4.55 -1.63 8.73
C LYS A 68 4.09 -2.04 7.34
N GLN A 69 3.39 -3.17 7.29
CA GLN A 69 2.87 -3.66 6.01
C GLN A 69 1.38 -3.94 6.12
N LEU A 70 0.67 -3.63 5.04
CA LEU A 70 -0.74 -3.96 4.89
C LEU A 70 -0.88 -4.87 3.68
N VAL A 71 -1.35 -6.09 3.90
CA VAL A 71 -1.56 -7.06 2.82
C VAL A 71 -2.89 -6.77 2.15
N ILE A 72 -2.87 -6.57 0.83
CA ILE A 72 -4.04 -6.28 0.03
C ILE A 72 -4.04 -7.28 -1.13
N TYR A 73 -4.66 -8.44 -0.92
CA TYR A 73 -4.67 -9.52 -1.91
C TYR A 73 -3.24 -9.91 -2.28
N ASN A 74 -2.85 -9.75 -3.54
CA ASN A 74 -1.51 -10.12 -4.00
C ASN A 74 -0.47 -9.01 -3.81
N TYR A 75 -0.85 -7.93 -3.14
CA TYR A 75 0.03 -6.77 -2.98
C TYR A 75 0.25 -6.47 -1.51
N ILE A 76 1.34 -5.77 -1.25
CA ILE A 76 1.67 -5.30 0.09
C ILE A 76 1.95 -3.81 0.01
N ALA A 77 1.24 -3.04 0.83
CA ALA A 77 1.52 -1.63 1.01
C ALA A 77 2.47 -1.48 2.20
N ILE A 78 3.57 -0.79 2.00
CA ILE A 78 4.52 -0.51 3.07
C ILE A 78 4.35 0.93 3.50
N TYR A 79 4.17 1.14 4.80
CA TYR A 79 3.88 2.47 5.30
C TYR A 79 4.53 2.68 6.67
N LYS A 80 4.57 3.93 7.08
CA LYS A 80 5.02 4.29 8.43
C LYS A 80 4.04 5.28 9.03
N ILE A 81 4.05 5.37 10.36
CA ILE A 81 3.13 6.20 11.11
C ILE A 81 3.90 7.33 11.78
N ASP A 82 3.41 8.55 11.62
CA ASP A 82 3.90 9.71 12.36
C ASP A 82 2.85 10.03 13.41
N GLU A 83 3.10 9.60 14.64
CA GLU A 83 2.14 9.78 15.73
C GLU A 83 1.96 11.25 16.11
N ASN A 84 3.01 12.04 15.99
CA ASN A 84 2.93 13.44 16.36
C ASN A 84 2.02 14.22 15.42
N LYS A 85 2.08 13.92 14.14
CA LYS A 85 1.26 14.59 13.13
C LYS A 85 -0.01 13.84 12.81
N LYS A 86 -0.20 12.66 13.38
CA LYS A 86 -1.33 11.79 13.07
C LYS A 86 -1.44 11.54 11.57
N ARG A 87 -0.33 11.11 10.98
CA ARG A 87 -0.25 10.82 9.55
C ARG A 87 0.29 9.42 9.30
N VAL A 88 -0.20 8.83 8.22
CA VAL A 88 0.32 7.56 7.71
C VAL A 88 0.92 7.85 6.35
N TYR A 89 2.19 7.50 6.17
CA TYR A 89 2.89 7.69 4.89
C TYR A 89 3.05 6.35 4.22
N VAL A 90 2.34 6.17 3.11
CA VAL A 90 2.47 4.95 2.31
C VAL A 90 3.64 5.17 1.34
N VAL A 91 4.70 4.39 1.50
CA VAL A 91 5.93 4.63 0.72
C VAL A 91 5.98 3.84 -0.57
N THR A 92 5.40 2.66 -0.60
CA THR A 92 5.43 1.83 -1.80
C THR A 92 4.35 0.76 -1.75
N ILE A 93 3.96 0.28 -2.92
CA ILE A 93 3.07 -0.88 -3.07
C ILE A 93 3.86 -1.93 -3.84
N GLN A 94 3.95 -3.13 -3.32
CA GLN A 94 4.73 -4.22 -3.92
C GLN A 94 3.85 -5.43 -4.20
N TYR A 95 4.21 -6.18 -5.22
CA TYR A 95 3.56 -7.45 -5.51
C TYR A 95 4.18 -8.52 -4.63
N GLN A 96 3.40 -9.12 -3.74
CA GLN A 96 3.98 -10.04 -2.77
C GLN A 96 4.31 -11.42 -3.33
N GLY A 97 3.75 -11.79 -4.44
CA GLY A 97 4.07 -13.07 -5.06
C GLY A 97 5.37 -13.06 -5.84
N HIS A 98 6.07 -11.95 -5.82
CA HIS A 98 7.24 -11.73 -6.66
C HIS A 98 8.50 -12.34 -6.10
N ASP A 99 8.56 -12.52 -4.83
CA ASP A 99 9.75 -12.98 -4.19
C ASP A 99 9.77 -14.43 -4.00
N VAL A 100 10.05 -15.13 -4.94
CA VAL A 100 10.15 -16.56 -4.72
C VAL A 100 11.58 -17.01 -4.74
#